data_3150c77c9a74010bd893a058a21a6d34
#
_entry.id   3150c77c9a74010bd893a058a21a6d34
#
_cell.length_a   1.000
_cell.length_b   1.000
_cell.length_c   1.000
_cell.angle_alpha   90.00
_cell.angle_beta   90.00
_cell.angle_gamma   90.00
#
_symmetry.space_group_name_H-M   'P 1'
#
loop_
_entity.id
_entity.type
_entity.pdbx_description
1 polymer ?
#
loop_
_entity_poly.entity_id
_entity_poly.type
_entity_poly.pdbx_seq_one_letter_code
_entity_poly.pdbx_strand_id
1 'polypeptide(L)'
;MIKTIKHGINLLRHSLRDVGVSAKRSDKWPTVERHFLEANPTCAACGGKNRLNVHHCMPFHLDPAKELDPTNLITLCMGDKECHLHIGHGGSFKQYNPNVRQDAAEVLAHPKEFDQIVKRAFANRKVN
;
A
#
# COMPACT_ATOMS: atom_id res chain seq x y z
N MET A 1 -9.44 1.60 -30.31
CA MET A 1 -8.92 1.43 -29.80
C MET A 1 -8.51 1.07 -29.02
N ILE A 2 -8.51 0.95 -28.74
CA ILE A 2 -7.97 0.94 -28.01
C ILE A 2 -6.97 0.38 -28.02
N LYS A 3 -6.35 0.40 -28.46
CA LYS A 3 -5.57 0.07 -28.54
C LYS A 3 -4.77 -0.40 -28.17
N THR A 4 -4.39 -0.61 -28.09
CA THR A 4 -3.76 -1.00 -27.76
C THR A 4 -3.36 -1.33 -27.44
N ILE A 5 -1.99 -1.74 -28.19
CA ILE A 5 -2.99 -1.62 -27.23
C ILE A 5 -2.57 -1.26 -25.85
N LYS A 6 -1.36 -1.54 -25.44
CA LYS A 6 -0.91 -1.05 -24.16
C LYS A 6 -1.03 0.45 -24.07
N HIS A 7 -0.69 1.09 -25.13
CA HIS A 7 -0.80 2.53 -25.20
C HIS A 7 -2.25 2.96 -25.09
N GLY A 8 -3.12 2.24 -25.76
CA GLY A 8 -4.54 2.52 -25.69
C GLY A 8 -5.10 2.30 -24.29
N ILE A 9 -4.61 1.28 -23.60
CA ILE A 9 -5.05 1.00 -22.25
C ILE A 9 -4.67 2.13 -21.31
N ASN A 10 -3.46 2.68 -21.46
CA ASN A 10 -3.03 3.80 -20.64
C ASN A 10 -3.88 5.04 -20.87
N LEU A 11 -4.21 5.31 -22.11
CA LEU A 11 -5.08 6.44 -22.43
C LEU A 11 -6.46 6.24 -21.82
N LEU A 12 -6.97 5.02 -21.89
CA LEU A 12 -8.29 4.73 -21.35
C LEU A 12 -8.34 4.94 -19.83
N ARG A 13 -7.31 4.49 -19.11
CA ARG A 13 -7.27 4.70 -17.67
C ARG A 13 -7.24 6.17 -17.32
N HIS A 14 -6.45 6.94 -18.05
CA HIS A 14 -6.36 8.37 -17.82
C HIS A 14 -7.71 9.03 -18.06
N SER A 15 -8.36 8.65 -19.14
CA SER A 15 -9.68 9.17 -19.47
C SER A 15 -10.72 8.83 -18.41
N LEU A 16 -10.70 7.61 -17.87
CA LEU A 16 -11.62 7.22 -16.82
C LEU A 16 -11.44 8.08 -15.58
N ARG A 17 -10.21 8.40 -15.20
CA ARG A 17 -9.96 9.28 -14.07
C ARG A 17 -10.48 10.68 -14.34
N ASP A 18 -10.29 11.16 -15.55
CA ASP A 18 -10.71 12.51 -15.92
C ASP A 18 -12.23 12.67 -15.81
N VAL A 19 -12.97 11.62 -16.04
CA VAL A 19 -14.45 11.68 -15.93
C VAL A 19 -14.95 11.18 -14.58
N GLY A 20 -14.04 10.97 -13.62
CA GLY A 20 -14.44 10.60 -12.27
C GLY A 20 -14.82 9.14 -12.09
N VAL A 21 -14.49 8.29 -13.04
CA VAL A 21 -14.79 6.86 -12.95
C VAL A 21 -13.58 6.13 -12.38
N SER A 22 -13.80 5.38 -11.29
CA SER A 22 -12.73 4.59 -10.68
C SER A 22 -12.37 3.41 -11.55
N ALA A 23 -11.08 3.09 -11.64
CA ALA A 23 -10.62 1.90 -12.32
C ALA A 23 -11.07 0.67 -11.53
N LYS A 24 -11.40 -0.40 -12.25
CA LYS A 24 -11.79 -1.64 -11.62
C LYS A 24 -10.56 -2.41 -11.13
N ARG A 25 -10.66 -3.02 -9.96
CA ARG A 25 -9.62 -3.88 -9.43
C ARG A 25 -9.44 -5.11 -10.33
N SER A 26 -8.21 -5.59 -10.44
CA SER A 26 -7.90 -6.77 -11.24
C SER A 26 -8.45 -8.03 -10.58
N ASP A 27 -8.99 -8.94 -11.39
CA ASP A 27 -9.40 -10.25 -10.88
C ASP A 27 -8.20 -11.14 -10.55
N LYS A 28 -6.99 -10.72 -10.89
CA LYS A 28 -5.76 -11.42 -10.53
C LYS A 28 -5.25 -11.05 -9.14
N TRP A 29 -5.82 -10.00 -8.54
CA TRP A 29 -5.32 -9.52 -7.25
C TRP A 29 -5.30 -10.58 -6.15
N PRO A 30 -6.36 -11.39 -5.97
CA PRO A 30 -6.32 -12.38 -4.88
C PRO A 30 -5.16 -13.37 -5.02
N THR A 31 -4.81 -13.76 -6.24
CA THR A 31 -3.69 -14.67 -6.48
C THR A 31 -2.36 -13.99 -6.19
N VAL A 32 -2.19 -12.76 -6.64
CA VAL A 32 -0.98 -11.98 -6.40
C VAL A 32 -0.80 -11.75 -4.90
N GLU A 33 -1.88 -11.38 -4.21
CA GLU A 33 -1.86 -11.16 -2.77
C GLU A 33 -1.40 -12.40 -2.03
N ARG A 34 -1.97 -13.56 -2.35
CA ARG A 34 -1.62 -14.82 -1.70
C ARG A 34 -0.15 -15.16 -1.92
N HIS A 35 0.33 -15.05 -3.16
CA HIS A 35 1.72 -15.34 -3.46
C HIS A 35 2.66 -14.39 -2.75
N PHE A 36 2.28 -13.12 -2.66
CA PHE A 36 3.12 -12.15 -1.96
C PHE A 36 3.23 -12.48 -0.48
N LEU A 37 2.13 -12.83 0.16
CA LEU A 37 2.14 -13.19 1.58
C LEU A 37 2.92 -14.47 1.83
N GLU A 38 2.86 -15.43 0.91
CA GLU A 38 3.65 -16.66 1.03
C GLU A 38 5.15 -16.38 0.97
N ALA A 39 5.55 -15.44 0.11
CA ALA A 39 6.95 -15.06 -0.04
C ALA A 39 7.41 -14.08 1.05
N ASN A 40 6.49 -13.34 1.67
CA ASN A 40 6.79 -12.31 2.66
C ASN A 40 5.86 -12.49 3.87
N PRO A 41 6.09 -13.55 4.68
CA PRO A 41 5.12 -13.99 5.68
C PRO A 41 5.22 -13.30 7.03
N THR A 42 5.91 -12.17 7.14
CA THR A 42 5.99 -11.43 8.39
C THR A 42 5.74 -9.95 8.13
N CYS A 43 5.23 -9.26 9.15
CA CYS A 43 5.06 -7.81 9.07
C CYS A 43 6.42 -7.14 8.92
N ALA A 44 6.56 -6.29 7.91
CA ALA A 44 7.82 -5.61 7.63
C ALA A 44 8.22 -4.63 8.74
N ALA A 45 7.25 -4.21 9.56
CA ALA A 45 7.50 -3.23 10.61
C ALA A 45 7.70 -3.88 11.98
N CYS A 46 6.81 -4.77 12.40
CA CYS A 46 6.90 -5.34 13.75
C CYS A 46 7.41 -6.79 13.77
N GLY A 47 7.53 -7.42 12.61
CA GLY A 47 7.99 -8.81 12.52
C GLY A 47 6.93 -9.84 12.91
N GLY A 48 5.72 -9.41 13.21
CA GLY A 48 4.65 -10.32 13.62
C GLY A 48 4.10 -11.14 12.47
N LYS A 49 3.33 -12.16 12.81
CA LYS A 49 2.77 -13.08 11.84
C LYS A 49 1.24 -13.15 11.87
N ASN A 50 0.61 -12.33 12.71
CA ASN A 50 -0.84 -12.36 12.86
C ASN A 50 -1.50 -11.29 12.01
N ARG A 51 -2.58 -11.70 11.32
CA ARG A 51 -3.44 -10.79 10.57
C ARG A 51 -2.65 -9.94 9.60
N LEU A 52 -1.91 -10.60 8.73
CA LEU A 52 -1.07 -9.91 7.75
C LEU A 52 -1.91 -9.46 6.56
N ASN A 53 -1.63 -8.23 6.11
CA ASN A 53 -2.23 -7.68 4.90
C ASN A 53 -1.13 -7.33 3.91
N VAL A 54 -1.46 -7.32 2.63
CA VAL A 54 -0.57 -6.72 1.63
C VAL A 54 -1.00 -5.28 1.46
N HIS A 55 -0.07 -4.37 1.69
CA HIS A 55 -0.28 -2.93 1.56
C HIS A 55 0.33 -2.43 0.26
N HIS A 56 -0.40 -1.61 -0.47
CA HIS A 56 0.12 -0.95 -1.67
C HIS A 56 0.86 0.31 -1.26
N CYS A 57 2.16 0.39 -1.57
CA CYS A 57 2.95 1.58 -1.25
C CYS A 57 2.40 2.81 -1.96
N MET A 58 2.07 2.66 -3.24
CA MET A 58 1.27 3.64 -3.98
C MET A 58 -0.14 3.10 -4.07
N PRO A 59 -1.14 3.78 -3.50
CA PRO A 59 -2.50 3.25 -3.47
C PRO A 59 -3.08 2.98 -4.84
N PHE A 60 -3.95 1.99 -4.92
CA PHE A 60 -4.61 1.61 -6.16
C PHE A 60 -5.32 2.80 -6.82
N HIS A 61 -6.04 3.60 -6.04
CA HIS A 61 -6.83 4.69 -6.61
C HIS A 61 -5.96 5.80 -7.21
N LEU A 62 -4.69 5.88 -6.81
CA LEU A 62 -3.77 6.87 -7.37
C LEU A 62 -3.01 6.35 -8.58
N ASP A 63 -2.72 5.05 -8.61
CA ASP A 63 -2.03 4.46 -9.75
C ASP A 63 -2.43 2.99 -9.91
N PRO A 64 -3.56 2.75 -10.59
CA PRO A 64 -4.04 1.38 -10.78
C PRO A 64 -3.05 0.48 -11.53
N ALA A 65 -2.14 1.06 -12.31
CA ALA A 65 -1.17 0.27 -13.07
C ALA A 65 -0.19 -0.47 -12.17
N LYS A 66 -0.06 -0.05 -10.90
CA LYS A 66 0.87 -0.66 -9.96
C LYS A 66 0.21 -1.66 -9.02
N GLU A 67 -1.05 -1.99 -9.26
CA GLU A 67 -1.79 -2.87 -8.36
C GLU A 67 -1.11 -4.21 -8.15
N LEU A 68 -0.61 -4.82 -9.23
CA LEU A 68 -0.06 -6.18 -9.19
C LEU A 68 1.46 -6.21 -9.15
N ASP A 69 2.10 -5.05 -9.12
CA ASP A 69 3.56 -4.94 -9.14
C ASP A 69 4.13 -5.27 -7.75
N PRO A 70 4.89 -6.37 -7.61
CA PRO A 70 5.41 -6.73 -6.28
C PRO A 70 6.34 -5.68 -5.67
N THR A 71 6.97 -4.82 -6.49
CA THR A 71 7.81 -3.75 -5.94
C THR A 71 6.98 -2.66 -5.30
N ASN A 72 5.67 -2.65 -5.53
CA ASN A 72 4.73 -1.72 -4.91
C ASN A 72 4.02 -2.32 -3.70
N LEU A 73 4.40 -3.52 -3.27
CA LEU A 73 3.70 -4.23 -2.21
C LEU A 73 4.59 -4.39 -0.99
N ILE A 74 3.98 -4.40 0.20
CA ILE A 74 4.68 -4.64 1.45
C ILE A 74 3.71 -5.30 2.42
N THR A 75 4.21 -6.27 3.20
CA THR A 75 3.39 -6.96 4.20
C THR A 75 3.35 -6.15 5.49
N LEU A 76 2.16 -5.80 5.95
CA LEU A 76 1.96 -5.11 7.22
C LEU A 76 0.81 -5.78 7.97
N CYS A 77 0.89 -5.80 9.29
CA CYS A 77 -0.10 -6.49 10.10
C CYS A 77 -1.28 -5.59 10.49
N MET A 78 -2.41 -6.23 10.78
CA MET A 78 -3.52 -5.62 11.52
C MET A 78 -3.67 -6.31 12.86
N GLY A 79 -2.58 -6.93 13.36
CA GLY A 79 -2.53 -7.56 14.67
C GLY A 79 -2.27 -6.55 15.77
N ASP A 80 -1.40 -6.90 16.72
CA ASP A 80 -1.22 -6.11 17.95
C ASP A 80 -0.88 -4.65 17.70
N LYS A 81 0.01 -4.38 16.76
CA LYS A 81 0.47 -3.01 16.49
C LYS A 81 -0.32 -2.32 15.41
N GLU A 82 -1.12 -3.05 14.66
CA GLU A 82 -1.89 -2.51 13.54
C GLU A 82 -1.00 -1.68 12.62
N CYS A 83 0.13 -2.24 12.22
CA CYS A 83 1.13 -1.52 11.42
C CYS A 83 0.57 -1.03 10.09
N HIS A 84 -0.34 -1.81 9.47
CA HIS A 84 -0.98 -1.40 8.23
C HIS A 84 -1.73 -0.09 8.43
N LEU A 85 -2.54 0.00 9.50
CA LEU A 85 -3.30 1.21 9.78
C LEU A 85 -2.39 2.37 10.15
N HIS A 86 -1.41 2.16 11.02
CA HIS A 86 -0.62 3.26 11.59
C HIS A 86 0.56 3.66 10.71
N ILE A 87 1.38 2.72 10.30
CA ILE A 87 2.55 3.05 9.47
C ILE A 87 2.13 3.26 8.02
N GLY A 88 1.23 2.41 7.54
CA GLY A 88 0.76 2.50 6.16
C GLY A 88 -0.15 3.70 5.93
N HIS A 89 -1.01 4.02 6.87
CA HIS A 89 -2.10 4.97 6.65
C HIS A 89 -2.22 6.06 7.71
N GLY A 90 -1.33 6.11 8.68
CA GLY A 90 -1.34 7.18 9.69
C GLY A 90 -2.61 7.25 10.53
N GLY A 91 -3.29 6.13 10.69
CA GLY A 91 -4.52 6.06 11.48
C GLY A 91 -5.79 6.29 10.68
N SER A 92 -5.69 6.59 9.39
CA SER A 92 -6.86 6.80 8.54
C SER A 92 -6.59 6.23 7.15
N PHE A 93 -7.44 5.31 6.71
CA PHE A 93 -7.30 4.71 5.38
C PHE A 93 -7.52 5.71 4.24
N LYS A 94 -7.85 6.96 4.56
CA LYS A 94 -7.99 8.01 3.56
C LYS A 94 -6.66 8.65 3.18
N GLN A 95 -5.59 8.33 3.89
CA GLN A 95 -4.26 8.83 3.59
C GLN A 95 -3.29 7.68 3.45
N TYR A 96 -2.10 7.96 2.92
CA TYR A 96 -1.09 6.92 2.76
C TYR A 96 0.29 7.51 3.05
N ASN A 97 1.25 6.61 3.28
CA ASN A 97 2.61 6.98 3.59
C ASN A 97 3.51 6.70 2.39
N PRO A 98 3.97 7.72 1.66
CA PRO A 98 4.86 7.50 0.51
C PRO A 98 6.23 6.94 0.90
N ASN A 99 6.58 6.99 2.19
CA ASN A 99 7.85 6.46 2.70
C ASN A 99 7.64 5.21 3.55
N VAL A 100 6.60 4.45 3.26
CA VAL A 100 6.20 3.32 4.11
C VAL A 100 7.32 2.29 4.27
N ARG A 101 8.11 2.01 3.22
CA ARG A 101 9.19 1.03 3.33
C ARG A 101 10.27 1.47 4.29
N GLN A 102 10.66 2.74 4.21
CA GLN A 102 11.69 3.29 5.08
C GLN A 102 11.22 3.32 6.52
N ASP A 103 9.97 3.75 6.73
CA ASP A 103 9.42 3.86 8.07
C ASP A 103 9.20 2.49 8.70
N ALA A 104 8.75 1.50 7.91
CA ALA A 104 8.61 0.13 8.40
C ALA A 104 9.97 -0.43 8.82
N ALA A 105 11.00 -0.23 8.00
CA ALA A 105 12.35 -0.68 8.34
C ALA A 105 12.86 -0.01 9.61
N GLU A 106 12.55 1.26 9.81
CA GLU A 106 12.96 1.98 11.01
C GLU A 106 12.25 1.45 12.24
N VAL A 107 10.96 1.14 12.15
CA VAL A 107 10.23 0.53 13.25
C VAL A 107 10.83 -0.83 13.60
N LEU A 108 11.16 -1.63 12.59
CA LEU A 108 11.75 -2.94 12.82
C LEU A 108 13.07 -2.82 13.58
N ALA A 109 13.89 -1.83 13.22
CA ALA A 109 15.16 -1.59 13.88
C ALA A 109 15.00 -0.96 15.27
N HIS A 110 13.94 -0.16 15.47
CA HIS A 110 13.73 0.61 16.70
C HIS A 110 12.27 0.50 17.14
N PRO A 111 11.81 -0.69 17.57
CA PRO A 111 10.38 -0.90 17.87
C PRO A 111 9.86 -0.03 19.00
N LYS A 112 10.72 0.41 19.90
CA LYS A 112 10.28 1.30 20.99
C LYS A 112 9.96 2.71 20.51
N GLU A 113 10.36 3.05 19.29
CA GLU A 113 10.10 4.37 18.71
C GLU A 113 8.90 4.37 17.78
N PHE A 114 8.07 3.34 17.83
CA PHE A 114 6.93 3.18 16.93
C PHE A 114 6.08 4.45 16.86
N ASP A 115 5.65 4.96 18.02
CA ASP A 115 4.74 6.11 18.05
C ASP A 115 5.40 7.36 17.46
N GLN A 116 6.67 7.56 17.77
CA GLN A 116 7.42 8.70 17.25
C GLN A 116 7.61 8.63 15.75
N ILE A 117 7.89 7.43 15.24
CA ILE A 117 8.09 7.24 13.81
C ILE A 117 6.79 7.52 13.06
N VAL A 118 5.66 7.00 13.54
CA VAL A 118 4.36 7.25 12.94
C VAL A 118 4.03 8.74 12.97
N LYS A 119 4.23 9.37 14.12
CA LYS A 119 3.95 10.78 14.28
C LYS A 119 4.75 11.63 13.30
N ARG A 120 6.04 11.34 13.17
CA ARG A 120 6.90 12.06 12.24
C ARG A 120 6.48 11.83 10.79
N ALA A 121 6.12 10.60 10.46
CA ALA A 121 5.77 10.24 9.09
C ALA A 121 4.57 11.02 8.57
N PHE A 122 3.65 11.40 9.46
CA PHE A 122 2.42 12.07 9.08
C PHE A 122 2.30 13.50 9.62
N ALA A 123 3.39 14.05 10.17
CA ALA A 123 3.36 15.33 10.88
C ALA A 123 2.88 16.50 10.02
N ASN A 124 3.22 16.48 8.74
CA ASN A 124 2.90 17.59 7.84
C ASN A 124 1.79 17.26 6.86
N ARG A 125 1.02 16.22 7.16
CA ARG A 125 -0.05 15.81 6.27
C ARG A 125 -1.39 16.24 6.80
N LYS A 126 -2.24 16.67 5.89
CA LYS A 126 -3.61 16.99 6.22
C LYS A 126 -4.50 15.83 5.84
N VAL A 127 -5.40 15.46 6.74
CA VAL A 127 -6.40 14.44 6.47
C VAL A 127 -7.59 15.12 5.83
N ASN A 128 -7.94 14.70 4.63
CA ASN A 128 -9.06 15.27 3.90
C ASN A 128 -10.27 14.37 3.98
#